data_fa709a54a1d8a3046ee388edd2efed44
#
_entry.id   fa709a54a1d8a3046ee388edd2efed44
#
_cell.length_a   1.000
_cell.length_b   1.000
_cell.length_c   1.000
_cell.angle_alpha   90.00
_cell.angle_beta   90.00
_cell.angle_gamma   90.00
#
_symmetry.space_group_name_H-M   'P 1'
#
loop_
_entity.id
_entity.type
_entity.pdbx_description
1 polymer ?
#
loop_
_entity_poly.entity_id
_entity_poly.type
_entity_poly.pdbx_seq_one_letter_code
_entity_poly.pdbx_strand_id
1 'polypeptide(L)'
;LNIVPIGIRPINDFAFKKTFGTPANALALISLLNAILELPKPIVEVTIQNPFNYQDFEEDKLSILDIKAVDQLGAIYDIEMQLTIFSGLIQRIVFYGCEIYTGQLEAGDDYMKLKPAFSICLINGILWNDSRKVHHAFRFTDQESGRTLSNTLEIHTVELGRYHLEEKDLATASMLDCWLFWLIHAHEYEPEALLKLFPQEAIHQATRTITKIAQVTRDKAMYDAREKAIRDRQWELNASRTEGELKGKLEGEIQGEIRMIRMLQEILTLPLSVDEEFKGKTLEQLQAQTMSLREQVRNRRIS
;
A
#
# COMPACT_ATOMS: atom_id res chain seq x y z
N LEU A 1 -6.18 -5.89 -37.98
CA LEU A 1 -5.86 -6.79 -36.88
C LEU A 1 -6.42 -6.17 -35.61
N ASN A 2 -7.37 -6.86 -34.95
CA ASN A 2 -7.85 -6.42 -33.63
C ASN A 2 -6.67 -6.49 -32.64
N ILE A 3 -6.22 -5.34 -32.18
CA ILE A 3 -5.21 -5.19 -31.14
C ILE A 3 -5.84 -5.70 -29.84
N VAL A 4 -5.33 -6.81 -29.30
CA VAL A 4 -5.86 -7.36 -28.03
C VAL A 4 -4.79 -7.20 -26.95
N PRO A 5 -4.97 -6.25 -26.03
CA PRO A 5 -4.04 -6.06 -24.93
C PRO A 5 -4.01 -7.29 -24.00
N ILE A 6 -2.91 -7.44 -23.26
CA ILE A 6 -2.72 -8.56 -22.32
C ILE A 6 -3.86 -8.62 -21.29
N GLY A 7 -4.33 -7.46 -20.80
CA GLY A 7 -5.44 -7.36 -19.85
C GLY A 7 -5.15 -7.92 -18.44
N ILE A 8 -3.91 -8.29 -18.15
CA ILE A 8 -3.46 -8.77 -16.84
C ILE A 8 -2.63 -7.67 -16.18
N ARG A 9 -3.13 -7.10 -15.10
CA ARG A 9 -2.42 -6.07 -14.33
C ARG A 9 -1.30 -6.71 -13.51
N PRO A 10 -0.03 -6.34 -13.74
CA PRO A 10 1.10 -6.94 -13.01
C PRO A 10 1.07 -6.69 -11.50
N ILE A 11 0.43 -5.58 -11.07
CA ILE A 11 0.29 -5.22 -9.65
C ILE A 11 -0.77 -6.06 -8.91
N ASN A 12 -1.58 -6.87 -9.61
CA ASN A 12 -2.43 -7.85 -8.97
C ASN A 12 -1.56 -8.86 -8.23
N ASP A 13 -1.91 -9.19 -7.00
CA ASP A 13 -1.11 -10.03 -6.10
C ASP A 13 -0.78 -11.42 -6.70
N PHE A 14 -1.76 -12.07 -7.36
CA PHE A 14 -1.53 -13.32 -8.06
C PHE A 14 -0.54 -13.16 -9.22
N ALA A 15 -0.74 -12.15 -10.06
CA ALA A 15 0.12 -11.90 -11.21
C ALA A 15 1.54 -11.50 -10.76
N PHE A 16 1.66 -10.67 -9.71
CA PHE A 16 2.92 -10.24 -9.13
C PHE A 16 3.71 -11.44 -8.56
N LYS A 17 3.07 -12.21 -7.67
CA LYS A 17 3.70 -13.40 -7.07
C LYS A 17 4.09 -14.42 -8.12
N LYS A 18 3.24 -14.66 -9.13
CA LYS A 18 3.55 -15.60 -10.20
C LYS A 18 4.69 -15.11 -11.09
N THR A 19 4.79 -13.81 -11.33
CA THR A 19 5.86 -13.22 -12.15
C THR A 19 7.20 -13.24 -11.43
N PHE A 20 7.25 -12.76 -10.20
CA PHE A 20 8.50 -12.56 -9.47
C PHE A 20 8.82 -13.66 -8.44
N GLY A 21 7.82 -14.42 -8.00
CA GLY A 21 7.96 -15.51 -7.04
C GLY A 21 8.14 -16.90 -7.67
N THR A 22 8.23 -17.01 -9.00
CA THR A 22 8.50 -18.27 -9.69
C THR A 22 10.00 -18.43 -9.93
N PRO A 23 10.65 -19.51 -9.45
CA PRO A 23 12.12 -19.70 -9.61
C PRO A 23 12.60 -19.61 -11.07
N ALA A 24 11.81 -20.09 -12.03
CA ALA A 24 12.13 -19.99 -13.45
C ALA A 24 12.18 -18.53 -13.95
N ASN A 25 11.63 -17.58 -13.19
CA ASN A 25 11.61 -16.16 -13.51
C ASN A 25 12.61 -15.35 -12.65
N ALA A 26 13.61 -15.98 -12.07
CA ALA A 26 14.56 -15.30 -11.19
C ALA A 26 15.24 -14.08 -11.82
N LEU A 27 15.44 -14.07 -13.14
CA LEU A 27 16.03 -12.94 -13.85
C LEU A 27 15.16 -11.65 -13.72
N ALA A 28 13.82 -11.80 -13.77
CA ALA A 28 12.91 -10.67 -13.57
C ALA A 28 13.03 -10.11 -12.15
N LEU A 29 13.06 -10.99 -11.12
CA LEU A 29 13.22 -10.58 -9.73
C LEU A 29 14.58 -9.91 -9.48
N ILE A 30 15.67 -10.50 -9.95
CA ILE A 30 17.05 -9.94 -9.85
C ILE A 30 17.09 -8.53 -10.46
N SER A 31 16.52 -8.36 -11.65
CA SER A 31 16.50 -7.08 -12.34
C SER A 31 15.70 -6.02 -11.59
N LEU A 32 14.53 -6.37 -11.04
CA LEU A 32 13.71 -5.47 -10.21
C LEU A 32 14.44 -5.07 -8.92
N LEU A 33 15.04 -6.03 -8.21
CA LEU A 33 15.82 -5.78 -7.00
C LEU A 33 17.01 -4.86 -7.26
N ASN A 34 17.80 -5.13 -8.29
CA ASN A 34 18.93 -4.27 -8.67
C ASN A 34 18.49 -2.85 -9.06
N ALA A 35 17.34 -2.73 -9.73
CA ALA A 35 16.80 -1.42 -10.12
C ALA A 35 16.33 -0.59 -8.92
N ILE A 36 15.81 -1.24 -7.86
CA ILE A 36 15.34 -0.54 -6.64
C ILE A 36 16.52 -0.21 -5.72
N LEU A 37 17.43 -1.17 -5.51
CA LEU A 37 18.40 -1.09 -4.41
C LEU A 37 19.70 -0.39 -4.81
N GLU A 38 20.09 -0.41 -6.08
CA GLU A 38 21.32 0.19 -6.61
C GLU A 38 22.57 -0.17 -5.75
N LEU A 39 22.67 -1.45 -5.36
CA LEU A 39 23.74 -1.92 -4.48
C LEU A 39 25.12 -1.78 -5.15
N PRO A 40 26.20 -1.48 -4.40
CA PRO A 40 27.56 -1.41 -4.94
C PRO A 40 28.01 -2.70 -5.63
N LYS A 41 27.50 -3.84 -5.17
CA LYS A 41 27.67 -5.14 -5.83
C LYS A 41 26.28 -5.61 -6.26
N PRO A 42 26.02 -5.74 -7.57
CA PRO A 42 24.73 -6.18 -8.05
C PRO A 42 24.40 -7.61 -7.60
N ILE A 43 23.13 -7.87 -7.43
CA ILE A 43 22.58 -9.20 -7.22
C ILE A 43 22.70 -9.94 -8.55
N VAL A 44 23.31 -11.12 -8.54
CA VAL A 44 23.48 -11.96 -9.74
C VAL A 44 22.73 -13.28 -9.63
N GLU A 45 22.37 -13.70 -8.41
CA GLU A 45 21.62 -14.91 -8.12
C GLU A 45 20.69 -14.69 -6.93
N VAL A 46 19.50 -15.29 -6.97
CA VAL A 46 18.55 -15.33 -5.85
C VAL A 46 17.95 -16.72 -5.70
N THR A 47 17.79 -17.14 -4.46
CA THR A 47 16.97 -18.30 -4.10
C THR A 47 15.67 -17.82 -3.49
N ILE A 48 14.54 -18.11 -4.12
CA ILE A 48 13.22 -17.75 -3.61
C ILE A 48 12.85 -18.72 -2.49
N GLN A 49 12.58 -18.21 -1.28
CA GLN A 49 12.32 -18.99 -0.08
C GLN A 49 10.86 -19.48 -0.01
N ASN A 50 9.95 -18.69 -0.54
CA ASN A 50 8.51 -18.99 -0.58
C ASN A 50 7.99 -18.93 -2.04
N PRO A 51 8.39 -19.88 -2.89
CA PRO A 51 8.07 -19.85 -4.31
C PRO A 51 6.55 -19.86 -4.54
N PHE A 52 6.13 -19.35 -5.71
CA PHE A 52 4.74 -19.36 -6.13
C PHE A 52 4.13 -20.76 -6.01
N ASN A 53 2.99 -20.85 -5.32
CA ASN A 53 2.19 -22.06 -5.19
C ASN A 53 0.70 -21.73 -5.38
N TYR A 54 -0.02 -22.53 -6.17
CA TYR A 54 -1.45 -22.34 -6.40
C TYR A 54 -2.30 -22.50 -5.14
N GLN A 55 -1.91 -23.38 -4.23
CA GLN A 55 -2.64 -23.63 -2.97
C GLN A 55 -2.73 -22.38 -2.09
N ASP A 56 -1.71 -21.52 -2.11
CA ASP A 56 -1.71 -20.28 -1.31
C ASP A 56 -2.87 -19.34 -1.71
N PHE A 57 -3.34 -19.44 -2.96
CA PHE A 57 -4.42 -18.63 -3.50
C PHE A 57 -5.80 -19.31 -3.41
N GLU A 58 -5.85 -20.63 -3.34
CA GLU A 58 -7.09 -21.40 -3.17
C GLU A 58 -7.62 -21.33 -1.73
N GLU A 59 -6.74 -21.19 -0.73
CA GLU A 59 -7.09 -21.12 0.70
C GLU A 59 -7.46 -19.72 1.18
N ASP A 60 -7.58 -18.74 0.28
CA ASP A 60 -7.95 -17.33 0.53
C ASP A 60 -7.11 -16.63 1.62
N LYS A 61 -5.87 -17.05 1.79
CA LYS A 61 -4.92 -16.42 2.70
C LYS A 61 -4.39 -15.12 2.09
N LEU A 62 -5.05 -14.02 2.40
CA LEU A 62 -4.65 -12.65 1.99
C LEU A 62 -3.25 -12.21 2.51
N SER A 63 -2.61 -12.99 3.37
CA SER A 63 -1.39 -12.59 4.10
C SER A 63 -0.08 -13.21 3.60
N ILE A 64 -0.07 -14.01 2.52
CA ILE A 64 1.13 -14.73 2.06
C ILE A 64 1.56 -14.27 0.65
N LEU A 65 1.46 -12.99 0.38
CA LEU A 65 1.68 -12.47 -0.98
C LEU A 65 3.07 -11.84 -1.21
N ASP A 66 3.85 -11.74 -0.16
CA ASP A 66 5.24 -11.34 -0.19
C ASP A 66 6.14 -12.35 -0.92
N ILE A 67 7.23 -11.86 -1.47
CA ILE A 67 8.28 -12.68 -2.09
C ILE A 67 9.50 -12.59 -1.20
N LYS A 68 9.88 -13.73 -0.58
CA LYS A 68 11.10 -13.84 0.21
C LYS A 68 12.20 -14.48 -0.62
N ALA A 69 13.34 -13.82 -0.70
CA ALA A 69 14.49 -14.30 -1.47
C ALA A 69 15.80 -14.07 -0.70
N VAL A 70 16.81 -14.86 -1.03
CA VAL A 70 18.17 -14.72 -0.50
C VAL A 70 19.12 -14.66 -1.69
N ASP A 71 20.09 -13.73 -1.66
CA ASP A 71 21.08 -13.60 -2.70
C ASP A 71 22.33 -14.48 -2.46
N GLN A 72 23.28 -14.42 -3.40
CA GLN A 72 24.55 -15.13 -3.35
C GLN A 72 25.45 -14.76 -2.15
N LEU A 73 25.19 -13.64 -1.45
CA LEU A 73 25.93 -13.19 -0.27
C LEU A 73 25.18 -13.48 1.04
N GLY A 74 23.98 -14.04 0.94
CA GLY A 74 23.10 -14.36 2.05
C GLY A 74 22.24 -13.19 2.53
N ALA A 75 22.23 -12.07 1.83
CA ALA A 75 21.30 -10.97 2.14
C ALA A 75 19.85 -11.39 1.84
N ILE A 76 18.92 -10.97 2.71
CA ILE A 76 17.51 -11.38 2.66
C ILE A 76 16.67 -10.25 2.13
N TYR A 77 15.76 -10.59 1.23
CA TYR A 77 14.83 -9.66 0.58
C TYR A 77 13.40 -10.11 0.86
N ASP A 78 12.57 -9.15 1.25
CA ASP A 78 11.12 -9.31 1.35
C ASP A 78 10.47 -8.24 0.47
N ILE A 79 9.73 -8.65 -0.56
CA ILE A 79 9.12 -7.77 -1.54
C ILE A 79 7.60 -7.93 -1.48
N GLU A 80 6.90 -6.87 -1.07
CA GLU A 80 5.45 -6.82 -0.95
C GLU A 80 4.86 -5.85 -1.98
N MET A 81 3.75 -6.27 -2.64
CA MET A 81 2.90 -5.39 -3.45
C MET A 81 1.70 -4.95 -2.62
N GLN A 82 1.67 -3.70 -2.22
CA GLN A 82 0.61 -3.12 -1.41
C GLN A 82 -0.39 -2.35 -2.26
N LEU A 83 -1.61 -2.87 -2.42
CA LEU A 83 -2.63 -2.28 -3.28
C LEU A 83 -3.45 -1.18 -2.62
N THR A 84 -3.52 -1.12 -1.30
CA THR A 84 -4.36 -0.19 -0.55
C THR A 84 -3.57 0.43 0.60
N ILE A 85 -3.59 1.76 0.72
CA ILE A 85 -3.01 2.48 1.85
C ILE A 85 -4.05 2.52 2.98
N PHE A 86 -3.62 2.15 4.19
CA PHE A 86 -4.47 2.15 5.39
C PHE A 86 -3.70 2.69 6.60
N SER A 87 -4.44 3.06 7.64
CA SER A 87 -3.86 3.49 8.91
C SER A 87 -3.04 2.35 9.51
N GLY A 88 -1.75 2.60 9.83
CA GLY A 88 -0.83 1.58 10.35
C GLY A 88 0.02 0.85 9.29
N LEU A 89 -0.06 1.23 8.01
CA LEU A 89 0.77 0.62 6.95
C LEU A 89 2.27 0.78 7.25
N ILE A 90 2.70 1.94 7.72
CA ILE A 90 4.12 2.18 8.08
C ILE A 90 4.56 1.22 9.18
N GLN A 91 3.75 1.08 10.24
CA GLN A 91 4.05 0.16 11.35
C GLN A 91 4.14 -1.28 10.87
N ARG A 92 3.26 -1.68 9.96
CA ARG A 92 3.29 -3.01 9.34
C ARG A 92 4.57 -3.24 8.53
N ILE A 93 4.97 -2.30 7.69
CA ILE A 93 6.21 -2.39 6.90
C ILE A 93 7.43 -2.54 7.82
N VAL A 94 7.51 -1.74 8.88
CA VAL A 94 8.58 -1.82 9.87
C VAL A 94 8.55 -3.16 10.62
N PHE A 95 7.37 -3.62 11.02
CA PHE A 95 7.21 -4.90 11.73
C PHE A 95 7.76 -6.07 10.91
N TYR A 96 7.33 -6.22 9.64
CA TYR A 96 7.82 -7.27 8.76
C TYR A 96 9.31 -7.14 8.43
N GLY A 97 9.80 -5.91 8.25
CA GLY A 97 11.24 -5.67 8.11
C GLY A 97 12.05 -6.17 9.32
N CYS A 98 11.56 -5.91 10.54
CA CYS A 98 12.17 -6.43 11.76
C CYS A 98 12.08 -7.97 11.83
N GLU A 99 10.93 -8.55 11.44
CA GLU A 99 10.70 -9.99 11.47
C GLU A 99 11.69 -10.74 10.58
N ILE A 100 11.92 -10.29 9.34
CA ILE A 100 12.91 -10.92 8.45
C ILE A 100 14.34 -10.77 8.94
N TYR A 101 14.66 -9.68 9.67
CA TYR A 101 15.99 -9.49 10.23
C TYR A 101 16.21 -10.34 11.47
N THR A 102 15.29 -10.34 12.42
CA THR A 102 15.40 -11.09 13.68
C THR A 102 15.17 -12.59 13.49
N GLY A 103 14.33 -12.99 12.54
CA GLY A 103 14.02 -14.38 12.23
C GLY A 103 15.18 -15.19 11.62
N GLN A 104 16.34 -14.58 11.42
CA GLN A 104 17.56 -15.27 10.94
C GLN A 104 18.25 -16.10 12.03
N LEU A 105 17.96 -15.83 13.31
CA LEU A 105 18.64 -16.47 14.43
C LEU A 105 17.70 -17.36 15.22
N GLU A 106 18.23 -18.50 15.66
CA GLU A 106 17.61 -19.34 16.67
C GLU A 106 18.20 -19.03 18.07
N ALA A 107 17.54 -19.56 19.10
CA ALA A 107 18.00 -19.38 20.47
C ALA A 107 19.41 -19.96 20.66
N GLY A 108 20.37 -19.10 21.02
CA GLY A 108 21.78 -19.47 21.22
C GLY A 108 22.68 -19.22 20.01
N ASP A 109 22.15 -18.72 18.91
CA ASP A 109 22.96 -18.35 17.75
C ASP A 109 23.81 -17.09 17.99
N ASP A 110 24.93 -17.00 17.27
CA ASP A 110 25.82 -15.83 17.27
C ASP A 110 25.23 -14.73 16.36
N TYR A 111 25.16 -13.49 16.88
CA TYR A 111 24.75 -12.32 16.12
C TYR A 111 25.59 -12.04 14.86
N MET A 112 26.84 -12.56 14.79
CA MET A 112 27.70 -12.46 13.60
C MET A 112 27.16 -13.24 12.39
N LYS A 113 26.16 -14.12 12.58
CA LYS A 113 25.47 -14.81 11.50
C LYS A 113 24.47 -13.93 10.77
N LEU A 114 24.00 -12.83 11.40
CA LEU A 114 23.03 -11.92 10.79
C LEU A 114 23.54 -11.36 9.46
N LYS A 115 22.69 -11.41 8.47
CA LYS A 115 22.91 -10.85 7.14
C LYS A 115 22.03 -9.62 6.96
N PRO A 116 22.39 -8.70 6.03
CA PRO A 116 21.53 -7.59 5.68
C PRO A 116 20.14 -8.07 5.28
N ALA A 117 19.11 -7.31 5.70
CA ALA A 117 17.73 -7.57 5.34
C ALA A 117 17.13 -6.33 4.66
N PHE A 118 16.43 -6.54 3.56
CA PHE A 118 15.80 -5.49 2.77
C PHE A 118 14.30 -5.76 2.69
N SER A 119 13.50 -4.89 3.32
CA SER A 119 12.04 -4.90 3.18
C SER A 119 11.64 -3.88 2.12
N ILE A 120 11.02 -4.34 1.03
CA ILE A 120 10.67 -3.53 -0.14
C ILE A 120 9.15 -3.55 -0.30
N CYS A 121 8.52 -2.40 -0.13
CA CYS A 121 7.08 -2.25 -0.31
C CYS A 121 6.80 -1.42 -1.57
N LEU A 122 6.23 -2.07 -2.59
CA LEU A 122 5.70 -1.42 -3.79
C LEU A 122 4.25 -1.01 -3.50
N ILE A 123 3.96 0.30 -3.54
CA ILE A 123 2.70 0.86 -3.08
C ILE A 123 1.90 1.41 -4.27
N ASN A 124 0.72 0.84 -4.52
CA ASN A 124 -0.21 1.37 -5.51
C ASN A 124 -0.94 2.62 -4.95
N GLY A 125 -0.20 3.71 -4.80
CA GLY A 125 -0.71 4.96 -4.25
C GLY A 125 0.41 5.91 -3.83
N ILE A 126 0.07 6.91 -3.03
CA ILE A 126 0.98 7.93 -2.49
C ILE A 126 0.94 7.85 -0.96
N LEU A 127 2.06 7.50 -0.34
CA LEU A 127 2.21 7.39 1.12
C LEU A 127 2.78 8.67 1.73
N TRP A 128 3.79 9.29 1.07
CA TRP A 128 4.53 10.45 1.57
C TRP A 128 4.09 11.74 0.88
N ASN A 129 3.04 12.41 1.39
CA ASN A 129 2.49 13.61 0.75
C ASN A 129 3.44 14.81 0.68
N ASP A 130 4.45 14.84 1.52
CA ASP A 130 5.50 15.87 1.62
C ASP A 130 6.71 15.62 0.71
N SER A 131 6.76 14.51 -0.02
CA SER A 131 7.83 14.15 -0.95
C SER A 131 7.35 14.11 -2.39
N ARG A 132 8.26 14.34 -3.35
CA ARG A 132 8.04 14.11 -4.78
C ARG A 132 8.77 12.87 -5.30
N LYS A 133 9.57 12.21 -4.46
CA LYS A 133 10.33 11.03 -4.85
C LYS A 133 9.40 9.83 -4.98
N VAL A 134 9.63 9.03 -6.01
CA VAL A 134 8.94 7.75 -6.22
C VAL A 134 9.48 6.69 -5.26
N HIS A 135 10.78 6.70 -4.98
CA HIS A 135 11.47 5.71 -4.15
C HIS A 135 12.11 6.37 -2.93
N HIS A 136 11.87 5.79 -1.75
CA HIS A 136 12.49 6.17 -0.49
C HIS A 136 13.18 4.97 0.13
N ALA A 137 14.42 5.18 0.60
CA ALA A 137 15.23 4.19 1.33
C ALA A 137 15.45 4.68 2.76
N PHE A 138 15.03 3.88 3.74
CA PHE A 138 15.15 4.18 5.16
C PHE A 138 16.20 3.29 5.79
N ARG A 139 17.10 3.92 6.58
CA ARG A 139 18.22 3.27 7.27
C ARG A 139 18.36 3.80 8.68
N PHE A 140 18.92 3.02 9.58
CA PHE A 140 19.28 3.48 10.91
C PHE A 140 20.48 4.44 10.82
N THR A 141 20.23 5.72 11.05
CA THR A 141 21.24 6.77 10.92
C THR A 141 21.24 7.65 12.15
N ASP A 142 22.41 7.92 12.71
CA ASP A 142 22.62 8.93 13.74
C ASP A 142 22.39 10.33 13.13
N GLN A 143 21.48 11.09 13.72
CA GLN A 143 21.03 12.38 13.16
C GLN A 143 22.11 13.47 13.21
N GLU A 144 23.01 13.42 14.20
CA GLU A 144 24.03 14.45 14.38
C GLU A 144 25.25 14.20 13.50
N SER A 145 25.76 12.96 13.48
CA SER A 145 26.96 12.59 12.74
C SER A 145 26.70 12.12 11.31
N GLY A 146 25.45 11.80 10.96
CA GLY A 146 25.09 11.17 9.69
C GLY A 146 25.59 9.72 9.57
N ARG A 147 26.11 9.12 10.64
CA ARG A 147 26.63 7.75 10.64
C ARG A 147 25.49 6.75 10.51
N THR A 148 25.54 5.93 9.48
CA THR A 148 24.56 4.86 9.25
C THR A 148 25.07 3.53 9.81
N LEU A 149 24.18 2.77 10.46
CA LEU A 149 24.43 1.36 10.80
C LEU A 149 24.27 0.53 9.53
N SER A 150 25.41 0.21 8.91
CA SER A 150 25.46 -0.59 7.67
C SER A 150 25.28 -2.10 7.92
N ASN A 151 24.89 -2.81 6.87
CA ASN A 151 24.69 -4.27 6.88
C ASN A 151 23.65 -4.76 7.90
N THR A 152 22.61 -3.96 8.11
CA THR A 152 21.49 -4.27 9.00
C THR A 152 20.18 -4.33 8.23
N LEU A 153 19.10 -3.76 8.78
CA LEU A 153 17.81 -3.64 8.12
C LEU A 153 17.73 -2.34 7.31
N GLU A 154 17.32 -2.47 6.04
CA GLU A 154 16.89 -1.34 5.21
C GLU A 154 15.44 -1.53 4.80
N ILE A 155 14.66 -0.43 4.77
CA ILE A 155 13.26 -0.43 4.34
C ILE A 155 13.14 0.49 3.13
N HIS A 156 12.53 -0.03 2.07
CA HIS A 156 12.30 0.69 0.82
C HIS A 156 10.82 0.81 0.55
N THR A 157 10.35 2.02 0.22
CA THR A 157 9.00 2.25 -0.29
C THR A 157 9.07 2.80 -1.71
N VAL A 158 8.30 2.22 -2.62
CA VAL A 158 8.23 2.65 -4.03
C VAL A 158 6.78 2.97 -4.34
N GLU A 159 6.49 4.25 -4.60
CA GLU A 159 5.13 4.78 -4.77
C GLU A 159 4.73 4.83 -6.24
N LEU A 160 4.00 3.82 -6.71
CA LEU A 160 3.52 3.74 -8.09
C LEU A 160 2.60 4.91 -8.47
N GLY A 161 1.84 5.44 -7.50
CA GLY A 161 0.96 6.60 -7.73
C GLY A 161 1.69 7.92 -8.04
N ARG A 162 3.01 7.96 -7.89
CA ARG A 162 3.85 9.12 -8.25
C ARG A 162 4.54 8.99 -9.60
N TYR A 163 4.43 7.84 -10.23
CA TYR A 163 5.06 7.60 -11.52
C TYR A 163 4.25 8.26 -12.65
N HIS A 164 4.91 9.06 -13.49
CA HIS A 164 4.26 9.86 -14.52
C HIS A 164 5.02 9.85 -15.86
N LEU A 165 6.06 9.00 -16.04
CA LEU A 165 6.75 8.93 -17.31
C LEU A 165 5.85 8.32 -18.39
N GLU A 166 5.94 8.89 -19.58
CA GLU A 166 5.24 8.41 -20.76
C GLU A 166 6.14 7.47 -21.58
N GLU A 167 5.55 6.71 -22.50
CA GLU A 167 6.27 5.78 -23.37
C GLU A 167 7.45 6.41 -24.10
N LYS A 168 7.30 7.67 -24.58
CA LYS A 168 8.34 8.44 -25.28
C LYS A 168 9.61 8.66 -24.44
N ASP A 169 9.49 8.65 -23.13
CA ASP A 169 10.58 8.95 -22.20
C ASP A 169 11.40 7.69 -21.85
N LEU A 170 10.89 6.51 -22.17
CA LEU A 170 11.48 5.22 -21.77
C LEU A 170 12.85 4.94 -22.42
N ALA A 171 13.14 5.51 -23.57
CA ALA A 171 14.42 5.32 -24.27
C ALA A 171 15.63 5.79 -23.43
N THR A 172 15.44 6.73 -22.51
CA THR A 172 16.48 7.30 -21.63
C THR A 172 16.20 7.09 -20.15
N ALA A 173 15.13 6.35 -19.83
CA ALA A 173 14.69 6.10 -18.48
C ALA A 173 15.61 5.12 -17.74
N SER A 174 15.64 5.22 -16.41
CA SER A 174 16.33 4.26 -15.56
C SER A 174 15.68 2.86 -15.63
N MET A 175 16.40 1.83 -15.20
CA MET A 175 15.81 0.49 -15.12
C MET A 175 14.64 0.42 -14.14
N LEU A 176 14.68 1.21 -13.07
CA LEU A 176 13.56 1.36 -12.16
C LEU A 176 12.34 1.96 -12.86
N ASP A 177 12.52 3.01 -13.63
CA ASP A 177 11.43 3.63 -14.42
C ASP A 177 10.82 2.66 -15.42
N CYS A 178 11.64 1.86 -16.09
CA CYS A 178 11.16 0.80 -16.99
C CYS A 178 10.29 -0.23 -16.25
N TRP A 179 10.70 -0.66 -15.06
CA TRP A 179 9.91 -1.56 -14.24
C TRP A 179 8.62 -0.93 -13.74
N LEU A 180 8.64 0.33 -13.33
CA LEU A 180 7.45 1.04 -12.86
C LEU A 180 6.44 1.22 -13.99
N PHE A 181 6.90 1.62 -15.17
CA PHE A 181 6.05 1.67 -16.36
C PHE A 181 5.43 0.31 -16.66
N TRP A 182 6.23 -0.75 -16.66
CA TRP A 182 5.75 -2.10 -16.92
C TRP A 182 4.71 -2.54 -15.88
N LEU A 183 4.97 -2.31 -14.59
CA LEU A 183 4.03 -2.66 -13.52
C LEU A 183 2.68 -1.96 -13.67
N ILE A 184 2.68 -0.70 -14.10
CA ILE A 184 1.47 0.13 -14.20
C ILE A 184 0.74 -0.13 -15.51
N HIS A 185 1.45 -0.18 -16.65
CA HIS A 185 0.85 -0.08 -17.98
C HIS A 185 0.89 -1.37 -18.81
N ALA A 186 1.67 -2.39 -18.43
CA ALA A 186 1.82 -3.58 -19.29
C ALA A 186 0.50 -4.24 -19.70
N HIS A 187 -0.54 -4.13 -18.88
CA HIS A 187 -1.86 -4.70 -19.16
C HIS A 187 -2.59 -4.02 -20.34
N GLU A 188 -2.18 -2.81 -20.72
CA GLU A 188 -2.77 -2.00 -21.78
C GLU A 188 -2.16 -2.33 -23.16
N TYR A 189 -1.04 -3.05 -23.19
CA TYR A 189 -0.26 -3.34 -24.39
C TYR A 189 -0.48 -4.76 -24.90
N GLU A 190 -0.22 -4.94 -26.20
CA GLU A 190 -0.01 -6.27 -26.77
C GLU A 190 1.38 -6.81 -26.36
N PRO A 191 1.54 -8.14 -26.21
CA PRO A 191 2.82 -8.73 -25.84
C PRO A 191 3.99 -8.29 -26.71
N GLU A 192 3.80 -8.32 -28.04
CA GLU A 192 4.83 -7.97 -29.03
C GLU A 192 5.23 -6.48 -28.97
N ALA A 193 4.30 -5.60 -28.60
CA ALA A 193 4.59 -4.18 -28.41
C ALA A 193 5.51 -3.96 -27.22
N LEU A 194 5.22 -4.62 -26.07
CA LEU A 194 6.09 -4.57 -24.90
C LEU A 194 7.50 -5.14 -25.15
N LEU A 195 7.58 -6.27 -25.90
CA LEU A 195 8.87 -6.87 -26.24
C LEU A 195 9.71 -5.95 -27.16
N LYS A 196 9.08 -5.10 -27.96
CA LYS A 196 9.77 -4.09 -28.77
C LYS A 196 10.14 -2.86 -27.95
N LEU A 197 9.29 -2.45 -27.03
CA LEU A 197 9.47 -1.28 -26.21
C LEU A 197 10.62 -1.45 -25.23
N PHE A 198 10.77 -2.65 -24.65
CA PHE A 198 11.80 -2.98 -23.66
C PHE A 198 12.78 -4.00 -24.24
N PRO A 199 14.04 -3.65 -24.46
CA PRO A 199 15.04 -4.60 -24.96
C PRO A 199 15.56 -5.56 -23.86
N GLN A 200 15.18 -5.36 -22.60
CA GLN A 200 15.69 -6.12 -21.45
C GLN A 200 15.01 -7.49 -21.33
N GLU A 201 15.80 -8.56 -21.37
CA GLU A 201 15.30 -9.94 -21.26
C GLU A 201 14.52 -10.20 -19.95
N ALA A 202 14.88 -9.51 -18.87
CA ALA A 202 14.16 -9.58 -17.59
C ALA A 202 12.69 -9.13 -17.74
N ILE A 203 12.44 -8.03 -18.44
CA ILE A 203 11.08 -7.53 -18.71
C ILE A 203 10.38 -8.45 -19.72
N HIS A 204 11.11 -9.00 -20.70
CA HIS A 204 10.54 -10.01 -21.60
C HIS A 204 10.04 -11.25 -20.85
N GLN A 205 10.83 -11.74 -19.88
CA GLN A 205 10.43 -12.88 -19.05
C GLN A 205 9.15 -12.58 -18.27
N ALA A 206 9.07 -11.41 -17.65
CA ALA A 206 7.88 -10.94 -16.93
C ALA A 206 6.66 -10.80 -17.87
N THR A 207 6.85 -10.22 -19.05
CA THR A 207 5.81 -10.05 -20.08
C THR A 207 5.27 -11.40 -20.55
N ARG A 208 6.13 -12.36 -20.84
CA ARG A 208 5.70 -13.73 -21.20
C ARG A 208 4.88 -14.38 -20.08
N THR A 209 5.22 -14.11 -18.81
CA THR A 209 4.48 -14.68 -17.68
C THR A 209 3.07 -14.11 -17.58
N ILE A 210 2.88 -12.80 -17.65
CA ILE A 210 1.52 -12.20 -17.59
C ILE A 210 0.70 -12.56 -18.85
N THR A 211 1.34 -12.67 -20.01
CA THR A 211 0.70 -13.16 -21.23
C THR A 211 0.19 -14.59 -21.05
N LYS A 212 0.98 -15.46 -20.42
CA LYS A 212 0.59 -16.82 -20.12
C LYS A 212 -0.58 -16.90 -19.12
N ILE A 213 -0.61 -15.99 -18.12
CA ILE A 213 -1.77 -15.89 -17.20
C ILE A 213 -3.05 -15.62 -17.98
N ALA A 214 -3.01 -14.72 -18.97
CA ALA A 214 -4.18 -14.42 -19.80
C ALA A 214 -4.67 -15.62 -20.65
N GLN A 215 -3.76 -16.51 -21.04
CA GLN A 215 -4.02 -17.63 -21.96
C GLN A 215 -4.41 -18.94 -21.25
N VAL A 216 -3.95 -19.16 -20.03
CA VAL A 216 -4.19 -20.40 -19.27
C VAL A 216 -5.45 -20.26 -18.42
N THR A 217 -6.46 -21.04 -18.69
CA THR A 217 -7.79 -20.97 -18.06
C THR A 217 -7.73 -20.95 -16.53
N ARG A 218 -6.91 -21.81 -15.90
CA ARG A 218 -6.74 -21.84 -14.45
C ARG A 218 -6.16 -20.55 -13.92
N ASP A 219 -5.09 -20.06 -14.53
CA ASP A 219 -4.40 -18.82 -14.12
C ASP A 219 -5.32 -17.61 -14.25
N LYS A 220 -6.04 -17.54 -15.38
CA LYS A 220 -7.00 -16.46 -15.63
C LYS A 220 -8.15 -16.48 -14.63
N ALA A 221 -8.67 -17.65 -14.28
CA ALA A 221 -9.72 -17.78 -13.28
C ALA A 221 -9.24 -17.32 -11.88
N MET A 222 -8.02 -17.68 -11.49
CA MET A 222 -7.44 -17.25 -10.21
C MET A 222 -7.18 -15.73 -10.20
N TYR A 223 -6.64 -15.21 -11.29
CA TYR A 223 -6.46 -13.75 -11.44
C TYR A 223 -7.80 -13.02 -11.31
N ASP A 224 -8.85 -13.47 -12.01
CA ASP A 224 -10.16 -12.83 -11.98
C ASP A 224 -10.82 -12.91 -10.58
N ALA A 225 -10.62 -14.02 -9.86
CA ALA A 225 -11.08 -14.15 -8.48
C ALA A 225 -10.39 -13.14 -7.56
N ARG A 226 -9.08 -12.94 -7.71
CA ARG A 226 -8.33 -11.94 -6.93
C ARG A 226 -8.74 -10.52 -7.30
N GLU A 227 -8.90 -10.18 -8.58
CA GLU A 227 -9.42 -8.88 -9.02
C GLU A 227 -10.80 -8.58 -8.42
N LYS A 228 -11.66 -9.61 -8.32
CA LYS A 228 -12.96 -9.47 -7.65
C LYS A 228 -12.78 -9.22 -6.15
N ALA A 229 -11.99 -10.03 -5.46
CA ALA A 229 -11.75 -9.88 -4.01
C ALA A 229 -11.16 -8.50 -3.66
N ILE A 230 -10.23 -7.98 -4.47
CA ILE A 230 -9.66 -6.65 -4.31
C ILE A 230 -10.76 -5.57 -4.45
N ARG A 231 -11.63 -5.66 -5.46
CA ARG A 231 -12.74 -4.72 -5.65
C ARG A 231 -13.74 -4.77 -4.50
N ASP A 232 -14.12 -5.96 -4.07
CA ASP A 232 -15.07 -6.17 -2.96
C ASP A 232 -14.51 -5.57 -1.66
N ARG A 233 -13.21 -5.81 -1.37
CA ARG A 233 -12.52 -5.21 -0.23
C ARG A 233 -12.47 -3.69 -0.29
N GLN A 234 -12.16 -3.13 -1.45
CA GLN A 234 -12.14 -1.68 -1.65
C GLN A 234 -13.52 -1.07 -1.41
N TRP A 235 -14.58 -1.74 -1.86
CA TRP A 235 -15.95 -1.31 -1.68
C TRP A 235 -16.35 -1.32 -0.20
N GLU A 236 -16.01 -2.37 0.55
CA GLU A 236 -16.24 -2.46 2.00
C GLU A 236 -15.52 -1.34 2.77
N LEU A 237 -14.26 -1.08 2.44
CA LEU A 237 -13.49 -0.01 3.07
C LEU A 237 -14.11 1.37 2.80
N ASN A 238 -14.54 1.63 1.57
CA ASN A 238 -15.18 2.88 1.21
C ASN A 238 -16.54 3.04 1.91
N ALA A 239 -17.33 1.97 2.02
CA ALA A 239 -18.61 1.97 2.73
C ALA A 239 -18.40 2.29 4.23
N SER A 240 -17.46 1.60 4.89
CA SER A 240 -17.13 1.84 6.30
C SER A 240 -16.60 3.26 6.55
N ARG A 241 -15.81 3.80 5.63
CA ARG A 241 -15.34 5.19 5.71
C ARG A 241 -16.49 6.18 5.62
N THR A 242 -17.38 6.00 4.63
CA THR A 242 -18.55 6.89 4.43
C THR A 242 -19.47 6.85 5.65
N GLU A 243 -19.71 5.65 6.21
CA GLU A 243 -20.50 5.50 7.44
C GLU A 243 -19.84 6.22 8.64
N GLY A 244 -18.53 6.06 8.81
CA GLY A 244 -17.77 6.76 9.85
C GLY A 244 -17.81 8.28 9.70
N GLU A 245 -17.67 8.80 8.48
CA GLU A 245 -17.76 10.25 8.19
C GLU A 245 -19.16 10.81 8.50
N LEU A 246 -20.23 10.09 8.11
CA LEU A 246 -21.60 10.48 8.40
C LEU A 246 -21.87 10.49 9.91
N LYS A 247 -21.43 9.44 10.62
CA LYS A 247 -21.57 9.35 12.06
C LYS A 247 -20.81 10.46 12.79
N GLY A 248 -19.55 10.70 12.41
CA GLY A 248 -18.74 11.78 12.99
C GLY A 248 -19.32 13.17 12.73
N LYS A 249 -19.91 13.41 11.54
CA LYS A 249 -20.60 14.66 11.24
C LYS A 249 -21.83 14.85 12.14
N LEU A 250 -22.66 13.82 12.26
CA LEU A 250 -23.86 13.86 13.12
C LEU A 250 -23.48 14.10 14.59
N GLU A 251 -22.48 13.38 15.10
CA GLU A 251 -21.98 13.58 16.47
C GLU A 251 -21.45 15.01 16.66
N GLY A 252 -20.71 15.55 15.69
CA GLY A 252 -20.21 16.92 15.72
C GLY A 252 -21.34 17.96 15.74
N GLU A 253 -22.41 17.78 14.97
CA GLU A 253 -23.60 18.63 14.95
C GLU A 253 -24.33 18.58 16.29
N ILE A 254 -24.52 17.39 16.87
CA ILE A 254 -25.14 17.21 18.21
C ILE A 254 -24.33 17.96 19.27
N GLN A 255 -23.01 17.79 19.30
CA GLN A 255 -22.13 18.47 20.24
C GLN A 255 -22.14 20.00 20.05
N GLY A 256 -22.29 20.45 18.81
CA GLY A 256 -22.45 21.86 18.46
C GLY A 256 -23.74 22.45 19.04
N GLU A 257 -24.87 21.75 18.90
CA GLU A 257 -26.15 22.17 19.48
C GLU A 257 -26.15 22.17 21.01
N ILE A 258 -25.57 21.15 21.65
CA ILE A 258 -25.42 21.10 23.10
C ILE A 258 -24.64 22.31 23.63
N ARG A 259 -23.53 22.66 22.98
CA ARG A 259 -22.74 23.86 23.34
C ARG A 259 -23.55 25.13 23.17
N MET A 260 -24.31 25.24 22.09
CA MET A 260 -25.18 26.39 21.82
C MET A 260 -26.29 26.52 22.86
N ILE A 261 -26.96 25.42 23.27
CA ILE A 261 -27.96 25.40 24.33
C ILE A 261 -27.36 25.93 25.64
N ARG A 262 -26.22 25.43 26.07
CA ARG A 262 -25.54 25.87 27.31
C ARG A 262 -25.22 27.36 27.28
N MET A 263 -24.65 27.83 26.16
CA MET A 263 -24.33 29.25 25.96
C MET A 263 -25.61 30.14 26.07
N LEU A 264 -26.73 29.73 25.48
CA LEU A 264 -27.99 30.46 25.55
C LEU A 264 -28.59 30.43 26.97
N GLN A 265 -28.44 29.32 27.71
CA GLN A 265 -28.83 29.24 29.10
C GLN A 265 -28.02 30.22 29.97
N GLU A 266 -26.69 30.31 29.74
CA GLU A 266 -25.86 31.31 30.43
C GLU A 266 -26.34 32.74 30.18
N ILE A 267 -26.62 33.11 28.90
CA ILE A 267 -27.12 34.45 28.54
C ILE A 267 -28.44 34.71 29.22
N LEU A 268 -29.30 33.71 29.34
CA LEU A 268 -30.62 33.83 29.98
C LEU A 268 -30.55 33.71 31.51
N THR A 269 -29.39 33.43 32.10
CA THR A 269 -29.21 33.17 33.53
C THR A 269 -30.05 32.00 34.02
N LEU A 270 -30.19 30.97 33.18
CA LEU A 270 -30.85 29.71 33.48
C LEU A 270 -29.85 28.66 34.03
N PRO A 271 -30.29 27.66 34.79
CA PRO A 271 -29.46 26.53 35.13
C PRO A 271 -28.90 25.83 33.89
N LEU A 272 -27.59 25.47 33.89
CA LEU A 272 -27.02 24.75 32.78
C LEU A 272 -27.47 23.29 32.77
N SER A 273 -27.93 22.83 31.60
CA SER A 273 -28.26 21.42 31.39
C SER A 273 -27.05 20.50 31.55
N VAL A 274 -27.18 19.43 32.29
CA VAL A 274 -26.16 18.38 32.45
C VAL A 274 -26.17 17.41 31.29
N ASP A 275 -25.09 16.64 31.10
CA ASP A 275 -24.96 15.71 29.97
C ASP A 275 -26.09 14.65 29.92
N GLU A 276 -26.57 14.22 31.06
CA GLU A 276 -27.69 13.31 31.20
C GLU A 276 -28.96 13.79 30.52
N GLU A 277 -29.24 15.09 30.53
CA GLU A 277 -30.42 15.68 29.89
C GLU A 277 -30.39 15.68 28.37
N PHE A 278 -29.22 15.52 27.80
CA PHE A 278 -29.04 15.42 26.36
C PHE A 278 -29.00 13.98 25.84
N LYS A 279 -28.83 13.01 26.75
CA LYS A 279 -28.72 11.60 26.42
C LYS A 279 -29.98 11.07 25.72
N GLY A 280 -29.80 10.54 24.49
CA GLY A 280 -30.91 10.01 23.70
C GLY A 280 -31.72 11.04 22.92
N LYS A 281 -31.41 12.34 23.02
CA LYS A 281 -32.04 13.37 22.18
C LYS A 281 -31.52 13.29 20.75
N THR A 282 -32.43 13.45 19.78
CA THR A 282 -32.07 13.56 18.38
C THR A 282 -31.55 14.97 18.05
N LEU A 283 -30.82 15.13 16.95
CA LEU A 283 -30.36 16.44 16.48
C LEU A 283 -31.56 17.44 16.32
N GLU A 284 -32.67 16.98 15.76
CA GLU A 284 -33.90 17.80 15.59
C GLU A 284 -34.44 18.32 16.92
N GLN A 285 -34.45 17.47 17.97
CA GLN A 285 -34.89 17.87 19.30
C GLN A 285 -33.98 18.91 19.94
N LEU A 286 -32.65 18.79 19.72
CA LEU A 286 -31.68 19.77 20.20
C LEU A 286 -31.79 21.10 19.45
N GLN A 287 -31.97 21.05 18.13
CA GLN A 287 -32.20 22.23 17.30
C GLN A 287 -33.47 22.96 17.71
N ALA A 288 -34.57 22.24 17.97
CA ALA A 288 -35.82 22.84 18.47
C ALA A 288 -35.61 23.52 19.83
N GLN A 289 -34.85 22.92 20.75
CA GLN A 289 -34.47 23.50 22.05
C GLN A 289 -33.62 24.76 21.86
N THR A 290 -32.67 24.76 20.97
CA THR A 290 -31.83 25.91 20.61
C THR A 290 -32.69 27.06 20.07
N MET A 291 -33.61 26.75 19.16
CA MET A 291 -34.54 27.78 18.61
C MET A 291 -35.39 28.44 19.68
N SER A 292 -36.00 27.66 20.58
CA SER A 292 -36.77 28.17 21.69
C SER A 292 -35.99 29.12 22.61
N LEU A 293 -34.74 28.72 22.96
CA LEU A 293 -33.88 29.57 23.78
C LEU A 293 -33.45 30.87 23.06
N ARG A 294 -33.18 30.80 21.76
CA ARG A 294 -32.88 32.00 20.94
C ARG A 294 -34.02 32.99 20.93
N GLU A 295 -35.27 32.50 20.85
CA GLU A 295 -36.44 33.33 20.88
C GLU A 295 -36.61 34.04 22.25
N GLN A 296 -36.34 33.35 23.34
CA GLN A 296 -36.34 33.94 24.69
C GLN A 296 -35.25 35.05 24.83
N VAL A 297 -34.03 34.84 24.30
CA VAL A 297 -32.99 35.87 24.27
C VAL A 297 -33.43 37.10 23.48
N ARG A 298 -34.12 36.91 22.31
CA ARG A 298 -34.61 38.00 21.49
C ARG A 298 -35.69 38.80 22.20
N ASN A 299 -36.62 38.14 22.85
CA ASN A 299 -37.72 38.79 23.58
C ASN A 299 -37.20 39.60 24.79
N ARG A 300 -36.14 39.14 25.46
CA ARG A 300 -35.50 39.84 26.58
C ARG A 300 -34.76 41.13 26.18
N ARG A 301 -34.38 41.26 24.90
CA ARG A 301 -33.73 42.48 24.34
C ARG A 301 -34.74 43.57 23.91
N ILE A 302 -36.03 43.24 23.86
CA ILE A 302 -37.09 44.15 23.39
C ILE A 302 -37.93 44.69 24.57
N SER A 303 -37.84 44.07 25.74
CA SER A 303 -38.38 44.53 27.01
C SER A 303 -37.30 45.27 27.82
#